data_78af18815d352795d99077d5c3eca486
#
_entry.id   78af18815d352795d99077d5c3eca486
#
_cell.length_a   1.000
_cell.length_b   1.000
_cell.length_c   1.000
_cell.angle_alpha   90.00
_cell.angle_beta   90.00
_cell.angle_gamma   90.00
#
_symmetry.space_group_name_H-M   'P 1'
#
loop_
_entity.id
_entity.type
_entity.pdbx_description
1 polymer ?
#
loop_
_entity_poly.entity_id
_entity_poly.type
_entity_poly.pdbx_seq_one_letter_code
_entity_poly.pdbx_strand_id
1 'polypeptide(L)'
;VVRDRQELAEIVRRSTQVHLCTDNEQSKHVVNEETVKNGGTLIFAGVFDGGCGGEVERVAKGGACYACSATYLNRSGRFDDQQAPETFDYTNPNGPEKSTAALNLDIAQIALIQARVGLLTMLTRNGLGADLDGNYILFGNRPVEGLFPKMLCSDVWNIPRDAGCLVCGTAGMSETEVDAAAEDILAKADCQTH
;
A
#
# COMPACT_ATOMS: atom_id res chain seq x y z
N VAL A 1 15.42 7.29 -4.96
CA VAL A 1 16.15 6.39 -4.06
C VAL A 1 16.32 7.09 -2.72
N VAL A 2 15.79 6.49 -1.64
CA VAL A 2 15.98 7.00 -0.28
C VAL A 2 17.46 6.84 0.08
N ARG A 3 18.17 7.95 0.21
CA ARG A 3 19.62 7.93 0.47
C ARG A 3 19.94 7.94 1.95
N ASP A 4 19.06 8.52 2.77
CA ASP A 4 19.23 8.63 4.21
C ASP A 4 17.99 8.11 4.94
N ARG A 5 18.14 6.99 5.66
CA ARG A 5 17.07 6.40 6.45
C ARG A 5 16.75 7.19 7.72
N GLN A 6 17.72 7.92 8.27
CA GLN A 6 17.49 8.72 9.47
C GLN A 6 16.65 9.96 9.13
N GLU A 7 16.96 10.63 8.02
CA GLU A 7 16.14 11.72 7.50
C GLU A 7 14.72 11.25 7.19
N LEU A 8 14.56 10.10 6.53
CA LEU A 8 13.26 9.53 6.26
C LEU A 8 12.47 9.25 7.55
N ALA A 9 13.09 8.63 8.55
CA ALA A 9 12.45 8.36 9.83
C ALA A 9 12.01 9.66 10.54
N GLU A 10 12.78 10.72 10.44
CA GLU A 10 12.40 12.02 10.98
C GLU A 10 11.20 12.62 10.23
N ILE A 11 11.20 12.57 8.89
CA ILE A 11 10.08 13.02 8.07
C ILE A 11 8.81 12.25 8.45
N VAL A 12 8.89 10.91 8.55
CA VAL A 12 7.74 10.07 8.94
C VAL A 12 7.19 10.47 10.30
N ARG A 13 8.04 10.62 11.31
CA ARG A 13 7.62 11.01 12.68
C ARG A 13 6.93 12.38 12.75
N ARG A 14 7.31 13.31 11.86
CA ARG A 14 6.74 14.68 11.81
C ARG A 14 5.52 14.78 10.90
N SER A 15 5.20 13.73 10.15
CA SER A 15 4.10 13.71 9.18
C SER A 15 2.85 13.09 9.77
N THR A 16 1.70 13.65 9.45
CA THR A 16 0.40 13.03 9.78
C THR A 16 0.18 11.75 9.00
N GLN A 17 0.62 11.75 7.74
CA GLN A 17 0.64 10.60 6.84
C GLN A 17 1.69 10.83 5.74
N VAL A 18 2.15 9.75 5.13
CA VAL A 18 3.10 9.74 4.03
C VAL A 18 2.38 9.26 2.77
N HIS A 19 2.49 10.00 1.66
CA HIS A 19 2.04 9.57 0.35
C HIS A 19 3.24 9.12 -0.47
N LEU A 20 3.28 7.85 -0.82
CA LEU A 20 4.36 7.28 -1.62
C LEU A 20 3.94 7.26 -3.09
N CYS A 21 4.71 7.99 -3.90
CA CYS A 21 4.47 8.17 -5.33
C CYS A 21 5.69 7.72 -6.16
N THR A 22 6.46 6.75 -5.65
CA THR A 22 7.61 6.18 -6.36
C THR A 22 7.19 4.92 -7.09
N ASP A 23 7.82 4.68 -8.22
CA ASP A 23 7.57 3.53 -9.11
C ASP A 23 8.52 2.35 -8.86
N ASN A 24 9.49 2.49 -7.93
CA ASN A 24 10.48 1.46 -7.70
C ASN A 24 10.23 0.69 -6.40
N GLU A 25 10.27 -0.64 -6.50
CA GLU A 25 9.96 -1.56 -5.41
C GLU A 25 10.85 -1.37 -4.18
N GLN A 26 12.15 -1.11 -4.37
CA GLN A 26 13.07 -0.89 -3.25
C GLN A 26 12.65 0.32 -2.40
N SER A 27 12.21 1.41 -3.05
CA SER A 27 11.71 2.59 -2.32
C SER A 27 10.43 2.29 -1.57
N LYS A 28 9.52 1.47 -2.14
CA LYS A 28 8.28 1.06 -1.48
C LYS A 28 8.59 0.30 -0.19
N HIS A 29 9.48 -0.69 -0.25
CA HIS A 29 9.87 -1.46 0.92
C HIS A 29 10.54 -0.60 2.00
N VAL A 30 11.49 0.27 1.62
CA VAL A 30 12.21 1.12 2.57
C VAL A 30 11.27 2.11 3.27
N VAL A 31 10.37 2.77 2.52
CA VAL A 31 9.42 3.73 3.10
C VAL A 31 8.37 3.01 3.95
N ASN A 32 7.91 1.83 3.54
CA ASN A 32 7.01 1.00 4.33
C ASN A 32 7.65 0.60 5.67
N GLU A 33 8.88 0.08 5.65
CA GLU A 33 9.61 -0.32 6.85
C GLU A 33 9.76 0.85 7.84
N GLU A 34 10.23 2.01 7.38
CA GLU A 34 10.38 3.17 8.24
C GLU A 34 9.04 3.74 8.73
N THR A 35 7.99 3.66 7.92
CA THR A 35 6.65 4.11 8.33
C THR A 35 6.07 3.21 9.41
N VAL A 36 6.14 1.90 9.24
CA VAL A 36 5.68 0.90 10.23
C VAL A 36 6.44 1.05 11.53
N LYS A 37 7.78 1.09 11.46
CA LYS A 37 8.66 1.21 12.63
C LYS A 37 8.41 2.47 13.46
N ASN A 38 8.04 3.57 12.82
CA ASN A 38 7.74 4.84 13.49
C ASN A 38 6.24 5.03 13.77
N GLY A 39 5.39 4.02 13.58
CA GLY A 39 3.95 4.07 13.86
C GLY A 39 3.18 5.05 12.98
N GLY A 40 3.72 5.36 11.79
CA GLY A 40 3.12 6.28 10.84
C GLY A 40 1.98 5.65 10.02
N THR A 41 1.38 6.46 9.17
CA THR A 41 0.40 6.03 8.16
C THR A 41 0.98 6.25 6.78
N LEU A 42 0.93 5.22 5.92
CA LEU A 42 1.38 5.28 4.53
C LEU A 42 0.19 5.08 3.60
N ILE A 43 0.08 5.93 2.58
CA ILE A 43 -0.81 5.74 1.45
C ILE A 43 0.06 5.53 0.22
N PHE A 44 0.03 4.34 -0.30
CA PHE A 44 0.77 3.93 -1.48
C PHE A 44 -0.16 3.86 -2.69
N ALA A 45 0.35 4.14 -3.88
CA ALA A 45 -0.36 3.91 -5.14
C ALA A 45 0.59 3.38 -6.22
N GLY A 46 0.09 2.50 -7.05
CA GLY A 46 0.77 1.96 -8.22
C GLY A 46 -0.14 1.97 -9.44
N VAL A 47 0.41 2.29 -10.61
CA VAL A 47 -0.27 2.21 -11.90
C VAL A 47 0.22 0.96 -12.61
N PHE A 48 -0.71 0.15 -13.10
CA PHE A 48 -0.38 -1.07 -13.84
C PHE A 48 0.04 -0.77 -15.26
N ASP A 49 0.80 -1.68 -15.85
CA ASP A 49 1.33 -1.57 -17.19
C ASP A 49 0.27 -1.16 -18.22
N GLY A 50 0.65 -0.23 -19.09
CA GLY A 50 -0.24 0.33 -20.11
C GLY A 50 -1.41 1.14 -19.57
N GLY A 51 -1.36 1.57 -18.30
CA GLY A 51 -2.42 2.37 -17.70
C GLY A 51 -3.76 1.64 -17.60
N CYS A 52 -3.76 0.30 -17.64
CA CYS A 52 -5.00 -0.48 -17.60
C CYS A 52 -5.78 -0.33 -16.29
N GLY A 53 -5.16 0.17 -15.27
CA GLY A 53 -5.68 0.41 -13.94
C GLY A 53 -4.56 0.66 -12.94
N GLY A 54 -4.85 0.43 -11.68
CA GLY A 54 -3.86 0.59 -10.62
C GLY A 54 -4.40 0.14 -9.27
N GLU A 55 -3.57 0.34 -8.28
CA GLU A 55 -3.84 -0.02 -6.89
C GLU A 55 -3.60 1.17 -5.96
N VAL A 56 -4.34 1.21 -4.87
CA VAL A 56 -4.08 2.12 -3.75
C VAL A 56 -4.17 1.34 -2.45
N GLU A 57 -3.14 1.42 -1.64
CA GLU A 57 -3.07 0.74 -0.36
C GLU A 57 -2.93 1.73 0.79
N ARG A 58 -3.64 1.48 1.88
CA ARG A 58 -3.52 2.19 3.15
C ARG A 58 -2.84 1.31 4.18
N VAL A 59 -1.64 1.65 4.57
CA VAL A 59 -0.93 1.07 5.72
C VAL A 59 -1.18 1.94 6.94
N ALA A 60 -1.81 1.37 7.95
CA ALA A 60 -2.09 2.04 9.22
C ALA A 60 -1.58 1.20 10.38
N LYS A 61 -1.37 1.84 11.55
CA LYS A 61 -0.91 1.16 12.77
C LYS A 61 -1.81 -0.03 13.10
N GLY A 62 -1.21 -1.20 13.31
CA GLY A 62 -1.92 -2.44 13.64
C GLY A 62 -2.52 -3.19 12.45
N GLY A 63 -2.57 -2.59 11.27
CA GLY A 63 -3.04 -3.21 10.03
C GLY A 63 -1.93 -3.91 9.24
N ALA A 64 -2.31 -4.45 8.06
CA ALA A 64 -1.36 -4.96 7.10
C ALA A 64 -0.42 -3.85 6.62
N CYS A 65 0.83 -4.18 6.36
CA CYS A 65 1.80 -3.31 5.71
C CYS A 65 2.03 -3.75 4.27
N TYR A 66 2.74 -2.94 3.48
CA TYR A 66 3.04 -3.26 2.08
C TYR A 66 3.62 -4.67 1.89
N ALA A 67 4.51 -5.13 2.79
CA ALA A 67 5.06 -6.49 2.70
C ALA A 67 4.00 -7.58 2.95
N CYS A 68 2.98 -7.33 3.77
CA CYS A 68 1.85 -8.25 3.93
C CYS A 68 1.04 -8.34 2.65
N SER A 69 0.75 -7.20 2.03
CA SER A 69 -0.04 -7.13 0.80
C SER A 69 0.68 -7.78 -0.36
N ALA A 70 1.96 -7.51 -0.56
CA ALA A 70 2.78 -8.16 -1.57
C ALA A 70 2.79 -9.70 -1.39
N THR A 71 2.97 -10.19 -0.16
CA THR A 71 2.92 -11.62 0.14
C THR A 71 1.54 -12.23 -0.12
N TYR A 72 0.46 -11.52 0.27
CA TYR A 72 -0.90 -11.97 0.06
C TYR A 72 -1.25 -12.06 -1.43
N LEU A 73 -0.89 -11.06 -2.22
CA LEU A 73 -1.15 -10.98 -3.64
C LEU A 73 -0.39 -12.06 -4.41
N ASN A 74 0.89 -12.28 -4.09
CA ASN A 74 1.70 -13.35 -4.69
C ASN A 74 1.12 -14.74 -4.38
N ARG A 75 0.70 -14.99 -3.13
CA ARG A 75 0.05 -16.25 -2.77
C ARG A 75 -1.30 -16.46 -3.44
N SER A 76 -2.02 -15.39 -3.74
CA SER A 76 -3.32 -15.46 -4.42
C SER A 76 -3.20 -15.77 -5.93
N GLY A 77 -1.99 -15.71 -6.50
CA GLY A 77 -1.72 -15.93 -7.92
C GLY A 77 -2.35 -14.89 -8.86
N ARG A 78 -2.86 -13.80 -8.31
CA ARG A 78 -3.51 -12.74 -9.11
C ARG A 78 -2.52 -11.81 -9.79
N PHE A 79 -1.31 -11.73 -9.25
CA PHE A 79 -0.19 -11.00 -9.82
C PHE A 79 0.97 -11.97 -9.97
N ASP A 80 1.15 -12.51 -11.17
CA ASP A 80 2.26 -13.41 -11.48
C ASP A 80 3.52 -12.56 -11.70
N ASP A 81 4.37 -12.46 -10.67
CA ASP A 81 5.64 -11.75 -10.70
C ASP A 81 6.66 -12.30 -11.72
N GLN A 82 6.33 -13.41 -12.41
CA GLN A 82 7.23 -13.97 -13.43
C GLN A 82 7.36 -13.06 -14.66
N GLN A 83 6.59 -11.98 -14.72
CA GLN A 83 6.70 -10.94 -15.74
C GLN A 83 7.01 -9.56 -15.15
N ALA A 84 7.56 -9.48 -13.92
CA ALA A 84 8.08 -8.21 -13.45
C ALA A 84 9.13 -7.71 -14.46
N PRO A 85 8.89 -6.57 -15.13
CA PRO A 85 9.88 -6.08 -16.07
C PRO A 85 11.16 -5.80 -15.28
N GLU A 86 12.29 -6.22 -15.84
CA GLU A 86 13.60 -5.77 -15.36
C GLU A 86 13.53 -4.27 -15.12
N THR A 87 13.91 -3.84 -13.94
CA THR A 87 13.85 -2.45 -13.48
C THR A 87 14.28 -1.51 -14.59
N PHE A 88 13.41 -0.56 -14.94
CA PHE A 88 13.74 0.44 -15.94
C PHE A 88 14.99 1.21 -15.50
N ASP A 89 16.07 1.04 -16.25
CA ASP A 89 17.33 1.72 -15.98
C ASP A 89 17.31 3.09 -16.66
N TYR A 90 16.93 4.13 -15.94
CA TYR A 90 16.98 5.52 -16.42
C TYR A 90 18.38 5.99 -16.80
N THR A 91 19.44 5.22 -16.46
CA THR A 91 20.82 5.54 -16.82
C THR A 91 21.21 4.94 -18.18
N ASN A 92 20.40 4.04 -18.73
CA ASN A 92 20.62 3.40 -20.02
C ASN A 92 19.48 3.70 -21.00
N PRO A 93 19.50 4.87 -21.68
CA PRO A 93 18.45 5.26 -22.61
C PRO A 93 18.33 4.35 -23.86
N ASN A 94 19.27 3.45 -24.07
CA ASN A 94 19.28 2.47 -25.17
C ASN A 94 18.98 1.04 -24.67
N GLY A 95 18.62 0.86 -23.40
CA GLY A 95 18.17 -0.42 -22.88
C GLY A 95 16.85 -0.86 -23.53
N PRO A 96 16.51 -2.15 -23.47
CA PRO A 96 15.24 -2.63 -24.00
C PRO A 96 14.11 -1.92 -23.24
N GLU A 97 13.37 -1.05 -23.94
CA GLU A 97 12.18 -0.38 -23.39
C GLU A 97 11.11 -1.44 -23.08
N LYS A 98 10.96 -1.77 -21.82
CA LYS A 98 9.86 -2.64 -21.36
C LYS A 98 8.80 -1.86 -20.56
N SER A 99 8.88 -0.54 -20.46
CA SER A 99 7.80 0.24 -19.88
C SER A 99 6.68 0.42 -20.88
N THR A 100 5.53 -0.15 -20.61
CA THR A 100 4.33 0.12 -21.40
C THR A 100 3.84 1.52 -21.03
N ALA A 101 3.84 2.43 -22.01
CA ALA A 101 3.42 3.80 -21.81
C ALA A 101 1.98 3.87 -21.30
N ALA A 102 1.76 4.55 -20.18
CA ALA A 102 0.43 4.90 -19.68
C ALA A 102 0.07 6.33 -20.12
N LEU A 103 -1.21 6.59 -20.36
CA LEU A 103 -1.68 7.95 -20.58
C LEU A 103 -1.61 8.73 -19.26
N ASN A 104 -1.28 10.00 -19.34
CA ASN A 104 -1.30 10.86 -18.15
C ASN A 104 -2.67 10.87 -17.44
N LEU A 105 -3.75 10.68 -18.20
CA LEU A 105 -5.10 10.55 -17.66
C LEU A 105 -5.24 9.34 -16.72
N ASP A 106 -4.70 8.19 -17.12
CA ASP A 106 -4.77 6.94 -16.33
C ASP A 106 -3.97 7.09 -15.03
N ILE A 107 -2.78 7.69 -15.13
CA ILE A 107 -1.93 7.98 -13.96
C ILE A 107 -2.63 8.95 -13.01
N ALA A 108 -3.19 10.04 -13.54
CA ALA A 108 -3.89 11.06 -12.75
C ALA A 108 -5.10 10.48 -12.02
N GLN A 109 -5.81 9.54 -12.62
CA GLN A 109 -6.95 8.89 -11.99
C GLN A 109 -6.54 8.09 -10.75
N ILE A 110 -5.49 7.30 -10.81
CA ILE A 110 -4.97 6.56 -9.65
C ILE A 110 -4.44 7.51 -8.58
N ALA A 111 -3.74 8.58 -8.97
CA ALA A 111 -3.28 9.61 -8.05
C ALA A 111 -4.44 10.33 -7.31
N LEU A 112 -5.57 10.58 -7.99
CA LEU A 112 -6.77 11.15 -7.37
C LEU A 112 -7.42 10.19 -6.37
N ILE A 113 -7.43 8.88 -6.66
CA ILE A 113 -7.90 7.86 -5.73
C ILE A 113 -7.00 7.82 -4.49
N GLN A 114 -5.66 7.85 -4.68
CA GLN A 114 -4.70 7.93 -3.58
C GLN A 114 -4.95 9.16 -2.70
N ALA A 115 -5.13 10.32 -3.30
CA ALA A 115 -5.42 11.56 -2.56
C ALA A 115 -6.76 11.46 -1.80
N ARG A 116 -7.78 10.84 -2.39
CA ARG A 116 -9.07 10.60 -1.74
C ARG A 116 -8.92 9.67 -0.54
N VAL A 117 -8.19 8.57 -0.67
CA VAL A 117 -7.92 7.63 0.44
C VAL A 117 -7.19 8.34 1.57
N GLY A 118 -6.18 9.16 1.26
CA GLY A 118 -5.48 9.96 2.25
C GLY A 118 -6.39 10.95 2.98
N LEU A 119 -7.23 11.66 2.24
CA LEU A 119 -8.21 12.59 2.84
C LEU A 119 -9.18 11.87 3.78
N LEU A 120 -9.78 10.76 3.33
CA LEU A 120 -10.71 9.97 4.15
C LEU A 120 -10.01 9.43 5.40
N THR A 121 -8.79 8.95 5.28
CA THR A 121 -7.98 8.49 6.43
C THR A 121 -7.76 9.60 7.45
N MET A 122 -7.48 10.84 7.01
CA MET A 122 -7.35 11.98 7.92
C MET A 122 -8.68 12.36 8.57
N LEU A 123 -9.76 12.38 7.81
CA LEU A 123 -11.09 12.71 8.33
C LEU A 123 -11.54 11.71 9.39
N THR A 124 -11.45 10.41 9.12
CA THR A 124 -11.79 9.35 10.07
C THR A 124 -10.97 9.45 11.34
N ARG A 125 -9.67 9.68 11.23
CA ARG A 125 -8.77 9.85 12.39
C ARG A 125 -9.18 11.03 13.28
N ASN A 126 -9.85 12.05 12.73
CA ASN A 126 -10.38 13.19 13.47
C ASN A 126 -11.86 13.04 13.85
N GLY A 127 -12.44 11.85 13.73
CA GLY A 127 -13.84 11.59 14.04
C GLY A 127 -14.83 12.18 13.01
N LEU A 128 -14.35 12.53 11.83
CA LEU A 128 -15.12 13.12 10.74
C LEU A 128 -15.23 12.11 9.58
N GLY A 129 -16.41 11.53 9.41
CA GLY A 129 -16.70 10.60 8.31
C GLY A 129 -16.57 9.13 8.70
N ALA A 130 -16.91 8.25 7.75
CA ALA A 130 -16.80 6.80 7.89
C ALA A 130 -15.39 6.32 7.53
N ASP A 131 -14.98 5.21 8.12
CA ASP A 131 -13.74 4.54 7.74
C ASP A 131 -13.88 3.91 6.35
N LEU A 132 -12.74 3.57 5.76
CA LEU A 132 -12.70 2.82 4.51
C LEU A 132 -13.10 1.37 4.76
N ASP A 133 -13.88 0.79 3.85
CA ASP A 133 -14.34 -0.61 3.92
C ASP A 133 -13.19 -1.64 3.81
N GLY A 134 -11.99 -1.17 3.46
CA GLY A 134 -10.79 -1.99 3.34
C GLY A 134 -9.51 -1.17 3.33
N ASN A 135 -8.39 -1.86 3.20
CA ASN A 135 -7.06 -1.26 3.17
C ASN A 135 -6.37 -1.32 1.80
N TYR A 136 -6.97 -2.02 0.84
CA TYR A 136 -6.43 -2.19 -0.51
C TYR A 136 -7.53 -2.00 -1.55
N ILE A 137 -7.30 -1.10 -2.49
CA ILE A 137 -8.25 -0.72 -3.54
C ILE A 137 -7.61 -1.06 -4.88
N LEU A 138 -8.31 -1.85 -5.69
CA LEU A 138 -8.02 -2.05 -7.11
C LEU A 138 -8.95 -1.16 -7.93
N PHE A 139 -8.42 -0.52 -8.96
CA PHE A 139 -9.19 0.28 -9.90
C PHE A 139 -8.79 -0.04 -11.34
N GLY A 140 -9.77 -0.42 -12.17
CA GLY A 140 -9.58 -0.76 -13.57
C GLY A 140 -10.07 0.35 -14.49
N ASN A 141 -9.17 0.91 -15.30
CA ASN A 141 -9.50 1.88 -16.34
C ASN A 141 -10.16 1.22 -17.55
N ARG A 142 -9.74 -0.01 -17.87
CA ARG A 142 -10.26 -0.82 -18.98
C ARG A 142 -10.39 -2.29 -18.58
N PRO A 143 -11.19 -3.08 -19.31
CA PRO A 143 -11.27 -4.51 -19.05
C PRO A 143 -9.92 -5.19 -19.26
N VAL A 144 -9.56 -6.08 -18.33
CA VAL A 144 -8.39 -6.97 -18.40
C VAL A 144 -8.83 -8.34 -17.92
N GLU A 145 -8.64 -9.35 -18.74
CA GLU A 145 -9.03 -10.72 -18.42
C GLU A 145 -8.36 -11.19 -17.11
N GLY A 146 -9.13 -11.78 -16.23
CA GLY A 146 -8.67 -12.24 -14.92
C GLY A 146 -8.48 -11.15 -13.86
N LEU A 147 -8.44 -9.86 -14.24
CA LEU A 147 -8.19 -8.76 -13.32
C LEU A 147 -9.39 -7.78 -13.23
N PHE A 148 -9.79 -7.19 -14.35
CA PHE A 148 -10.86 -6.20 -14.40
C PHE A 148 -11.98 -6.65 -15.35
N PRO A 149 -13.18 -6.98 -14.84
CA PRO A 149 -14.27 -7.50 -15.67
C PRO A 149 -14.92 -6.44 -16.58
N LYS A 150 -14.76 -5.16 -16.24
CA LYS A 150 -15.37 -4.05 -16.99
C LYS A 150 -14.55 -2.77 -16.84
N MET A 151 -14.83 -1.79 -17.69
CA MET A 151 -14.26 -0.45 -17.62
C MET A 151 -14.71 0.29 -16.36
N LEU A 152 -13.81 1.11 -15.78
CA LEU A 152 -14.06 1.97 -14.62
C LEU A 152 -14.64 1.19 -13.43
N CYS A 153 -14.13 0.00 -13.18
CA CYS A 153 -14.52 -0.79 -12.03
C CYS A 153 -13.54 -0.63 -10.87
N SER A 154 -14.04 -0.78 -9.66
CA SER A 154 -13.21 -0.83 -8.47
C SER A 154 -13.58 -2.04 -7.63
N ASP A 155 -12.59 -2.57 -6.94
CA ASP A 155 -12.75 -3.60 -5.92
C ASP A 155 -11.99 -3.18 -4.66
N VAL A 156 -12.56 -3.43 -3.49
CA VAL A 156 -12.00 -3.03 -2.21
C VAL A 156 -11.78 -4.26 -1.36
N TRP A 157 -10.55 -4.47 -0.92
CA TRP A 157 -10.18 -5.64 -0.13
C TRP A 157 -9.67 -5.23 1.24
N ASN A 158 -9.95 -6.09 2.21
CA ASN A 158 -9.33 -5.99 3.52
C ASN A 158 -8.26 -7.07 3.64
N ILE A 159 -7.03 -6.73 3.26
CA ILE A 159 -5.88 -7.63 3.38
C ILE A 159 -5.50 -7.72 4.85
N PRO A 160 -5.45 -8.93 5.44
CA PRO A 160 -5.11 -9.11 6.82
C PRO A 160 -3.63 -8.90 7.08
N ARG A 161 -3.29 -8.42 8.29
CA ARG A 161 -1.90 -8.41 8.77
C ARG A 161 -1.39 -9.85 8.89
N ASP A 162 -0.22 -10.11 8.36
CA ASP A 162 0.45 -11.40 8.50
C ASP A 162 1.30 -11.39 9.78
N ALA A 163 0.98 -12.27 10.74
CA ALA A 163 1.73 -12.41 11.98
C ALA A 163 3.20 -12.82 11.75
N GLY A 164 3.49 -13.50 10.63
CA GLY A 164 4.84 -13.88 10.21
C GLY A 164 5.56 -12.83 9.36
N CYS A 165 4.96 -11.66 9.14
CA CYS A 165 5.56 -10.60 8.32
C CYS A 165 6.87 -10.10 8.95
N LEU A 166 7.94 -10.03 8.15
CA LEU A 166 9.25 -9.56 8.62
C LEU A 166 9.29 -8.06 8.97
N VAL A 167 8.30 -7.28 8.52
CA VAL A 167 8.24 -5.82 8.73
C VAL A 167 7.29 -5.46 9.88
N CYS A 168 6.08 -5.99 9.89
CA CYS A 168 5.06 -5.62 10.87
C CYS A 168 4.56 -6.80 11.71
N GLY A 169 5.04 -8.03 11.45
CA GLY A 169 4.61 -9.22 12.17
C GLY A 169 5.03 -9.19 13.65
N THR A 170 4.46 -10.10 14.41
CA THR A 170 4.73 -10.25 15.86
C THR A 170 5.93 -11.16 16.15
N ALA A 171 6.49 -11.82 15.14
CA ALA A 171 7.57 -12.79 15.30
C ALA A 171 8.88 -12.24 15.92
N GLY A 172 9.02 -10.91 16.02
CA GLY A 172 10.14 -10.24 16.70
C GLY A 172 9.73 -9.35 17.86
N MET A 173 8.46 -9.38 18.27
CA MET A 173 7.96 -8.62 19.42
C MET A 173 8.22 -9.39 20.73
N SER A 174 8.54 -8.67 21.80
CA SER A 174 8.57 -9.22 23.15
C SER A 174 7.17 -9.69 23.58
N GLU A 175 7.08 -10.61 24.54
CA GLU A 175 5.78 -11.09 25.06
C GLU A 175 4.87 -9.93 25.48
N THR A 176 5.42 -8.90 26.14
CA THR A 176 4.67 -7.71 26.56
C THR A 176 4.12 -6.86 25.41
N GLU A 177 4.81 -6.80 24.27
CA GLU A 177 4.31 -6.10 23.07
C GLU A 177 3.25 -6.92 22.34
N VAL A 178 3.35 -8.25 22.39
CA VAL A 178 2.32 -9.17 21.84
C VAL A 178 1.04 -9.07 22.65
N ASP A 179 1.12 -9.04 23.98
CA ASP A 179 -0.02 -8.91 24.87
C ASP A 179 -0.73 -7.57 24.69
N ALA A 180 0.01 -6.47 24.61
CA ALA A 180 -0.54 -5.14 24.34
C ALA A 180 -1.23 -5.05 22.96
N ALA A 181 -0.67 -5.70 21.94
CA ALA A 181 -1.29 -5.77 20.61
C ALA A 181 -2.56 -6.64 20.61
N ALA A 182 -2.58 -7.73 21.39
CA ALA A 182 -3.75 -8.59 21.53
C ALA A 182 -4.89 -7.87 22.28
N GLU A 183 -4.59 -7.12 23.33
CA GLU A 183 -5.57 -6.31 24.07
C GLU A 183 -6.20 -5.22 23.18
N ASP A 184 -5.41 -4.55 22.33
CA ASP A 184 -5.92 -3.54 21.39
C ASP A 184 -6.86 -4.15 20.32
N ILE A 185 -6.59 -5.37 19.89
CA ILE A 185 -7.46 -6.12 18.96
C ILE A 185 -8.78 -6.51 19.63
N LEU A 186 -8.72 -7.01 20.86
CA LEU A 186 -9.91 -7.41 21.63
C LEU A 186 -10.80 -6.20 21.96
N ALA A 187 -10.20 -5.08 22.38
CA ALA A 187 -10.94 -3.85 22.64
C ALA A 187 -11.67 -3.30 21.42
N LYS A 188 -11.11 -3.47 20.20
CA LYS A 188 -11.76 -3.09 18.94
C LYS A 188 -12.87 -4.04 18.52
N ALA A 189 -12.74 -5.34 18.82
CA ALA A 189 -13.77 -6.33 18.53
C ALA A 189 -15.03 -6.11 19.39
N ASP A 190 -14.87 -5.74 20.65
CA ASP A 190 -16.00 -5.44 21.55
C ASP A 190 -16.76 -4.16 21.15
N CYS A 191 -16.11 -3.21 20.50
CA CYS A 191 -16.74 -1.96 20.03
C CYS A 191 -17.62 -2.15 18.78
N GLN A 192 -17.49 -3.27 18.06
CA GLN A 192 -18.28 -3.57 16.84
C GLN A 192 -19.56 -4.38 17.14
N THR A 193 -19.81 -4.75 18.37
CA THR A 193 -20.99 -5.56 18.79
C THR A 193 -22.10 -4.77 19.49
N HIS A 194 -22.04 -3.42 19.43
CA HIS A 194 -23.09 -2.55 19.98
C HIS A 194 -23.65 -1.58 18.93
#